data_498f61c1785bb1bfda84532d39e9698a
#
_entry.id   498f61c1785bb1bfda84532d39e9698a
#
_cell.length_a   1.000
_cell.length_b   1.000
_cell.length_c   1.000
_cell.angle_alpha   90.00
_cell.angle_beta   90.00
_cell.angle_gamma   90.00
#
_symmetry.space_group_name_H-M   'P 1'
#
loop_
_entity.id
_entity.type
_entity.pdbx_description
1 polymer ?
#
loop_
_entity_poly.entity_id
_entity_poly.type
_entity_poly.pdbx_seq_one_letter_code
_entity_poly.pdbx_strand_id
1 'polypeptide(L)'
;MNIREILGLTPIIPVLTIADVAQAIPLARALAAGGLKVLEVTLRTQAALPAVEAIRKSVAEVIVGVGTLTRPVDFAGAGRAGAQFGVTPGLTPELAAAARGARFPLLPGVMTPTEVIAARHAGYAALKFFPAQPAGGVALLKALAAPFPDVLFCPTGGITPGSASEYLALPNVLCVGGTWLAPAEMLEQGDWAGIEALARDACALRKS
;
A
#
# COMPACT_ATOMS: atom_id res chain seq x y z
N MET A 1 9.44 -4.15 -12.53
CA MET A 1 8.64 -5.00 -11.60
C MET A 1 7.16 -4.72 -11.83
N ASN A 2 6.34 -5.76 -11.87
CA ASN A 2 4.89 -5.62 -11.87
C ASN A 2 4.36 -5.47 -10.42
N ILE A 3 3.07 -5.13 -10.26
CA ILE A 3 2.50 -4.87 -8.92
C ILE A 3 2.54 -6.11 -8.02
N ARG A 4 2.33 -7.31 -8.55
CA ARG A 4 2.37 -8.56 -7.80
C ARG A 4 3.76 -8.87 -7.24
N GLU A 5 4.80 -8.60 -8.02
CA GLU A 5 6.20 -8.72 -7.58
C GLU A 5 6.50 -7.75 -6.44
N ILE A 6 6.05 -6.49 -6.55
CA ILE A 6 6.22 -5.48 -5.49
C ILE A 6 5.55 -5.91 -4.20
N LEU A 7 4.27 -6.35 -4.26
CA LEU A 7 3.53 -6.80 -3.08
C LEU A 7 4.14 -8.04 -2.41
N GLY A 8 4.78 -8.91 -3.20
CA GLY A 8 5.45 -10.12 -2.69
C GLY A 8 6.74 -9.87 -1.90
N LEU A 9 7.28 -8.65 -1.92
CA LEU A 9 8.53 -8.31 -1.22
C LEU A 9 8.38 -8.15 0.28
N THR A 10 7.16 -7.93 0.78
CA THR A 10 6.90 -7.60 2.18
C THR A 10 5.56 -8.18 2.65
N PRO A 11 5.45 -8.63 3.90
CA PRO A 11 4.16 -9.03 4.46
C PRO A 11 3.25 -7.82 4.72
N ILE A 12 3.83 -6.68 5.06
CA ILE A 12 3.10 -5.46 5.40
C ILE A 12 3.60 -4.29 4.54
N ILE A 13 2.68 -3.53 3.98
CA ILE A 13 2.99 -2.25 3.34
C ILE A 13 2.59 -1.12 4.30
N PRO A 14 3.54 -0.33 4.81
CA PRO A 14 3.23 0.88 5.55
C PRO A 14 2.42 1.86 4.70
N VAL A 15 1.25 2.25 5.19
CA VAL A 15 0.38 3.27 4.58
C VAL A 15 0.59 4.57 5.34
N LEU A 16 1.36 5.48 4.74
CA LEU A 16 1.94 6.64 5.40
C LEU A 16 1.16 7.92 5.07
N THR A 17 0.94 8.73 6.09
CA THR A 17 0.48 10.12 5.93
C THR A 17 1.59 11.04 6.44
N ILE A 18 2.34 11.65 5.54
CA ILE A 18 3.48 12.50 5.85
C ILE A 18 3.01 13.96 5.80
N ALA A 19 3.06 14.65 6.91
CA ALA A 19 2.66 16.06 7.03
C ALA A 19 3.83 17.04 6.82
N ASP A 20 5.04 16.61 7.15
CA ASP A 20 6.29 17.38 6.98
C ASP A 20 7.29 16.59 6.14
N VAL A 21 7.78 17.20 5.07
CA VAL A 21 8.78 16.59 4.15
C VAL A 21 10.08 16.23 4.89
N ALA A 22 10.45 16.97 5.94
CA ALA A 22 11.64 16.68 6.73
C ALA A 22 11.61 15.30 7.40
N GLN A 23 10.42 14.76 7.69
CA GLN A 23 10.23 13.43 8.25
C GLN A 23 10.40 12.32 7.23
N ALA A 24 10.29 12.60 5.92
CA ALA A 24 10.19 11.58 4.87
C ALA A 24 11.42 10.64 4.82
N ILE A 25 12.61 11.19 4.81
CA ILE A 25 13.86 10.41 4.71
C ILE A 25 14.13 9.61 6.00
N PRO A 26 14.08 10.21 7.22
CA PRO A 26 14.30 9.44 8.45
C PRO A 26 13.26 8.32 8.61
N LEU A 27 11.98 8.59 8.32
CA LEU A 27 10.91 7.58 8.37
C LEU A 27 11.19 6.42 7.42
N ALA A 28 11.51 6.71 6.14
CA ALA A 28 11.80 5.67 5.16
C ALA A 28 13.01 4.82 5.54
N ARG A 29 14.05 5.43 6.11
CA ARG A 29 15.24 4.71 6.61
C ARG A 29 14.91 3.83 7.81
N ALA A 30 14.13 4.31 8.78
CA ALA A 30 13.71 3.53 9.93
C ALA A 30 12.89 2.30 9.52
N LEU A 31 11.91 2.48 8.61
CA LEU A 31 11.11 1.38 8.07
C LEU A 31 11.96 0.37 7.29
N ALA A 32 12.92 0.85 6.48
CA ALA A 32 13.85 -0.01 5.74
C ALA A 32 14.80 -0.78 6.65
N ALA A 33 15.33 -0.15 7.71
CA ALA A 33 16.19 -0.78 8.72
C ALA A 33 15.44 -1.89 9.47
N GLY A 34 14.13 -1.71 9.72
CA GLY A 34 13.24 -2.75 10.24
C GLY A 34 12.88 -3.84 9.23
N GLY A 35 13.30 -3.72 7.95
CA GLY A 35 13.11 -4.73 6.89
C GLY A 35 11.96 -4.47 5.92
N LEU A 36 11.19 -3.39 6.08
CA LEU A 36 10.10 -3.01 5.17
C LEU A 36 10.61 -2.15 4.03
N LYS A 37 10.63 -2.73 2.83
CA LYS A 37 11.21 -2.10 1.64
C LYS A 37 10.17 -1.56 0.64
N VAL A 38 8.89 -1.71 0.93
CA VAL A 38 7.78 -1.19 0.10
C VAL A 38 6.95 -0.25 0.94
N LEU A 39 6.82 1.01 0.51
CA LEU A 39 6.13 2.08 1.25
C LEU A 39 5.04 2.70 0.38
N GLU A 40 3.84 2.93 0.94
CA GLU A 40 2.75 3.70 0.32
C GLU A 40 2.63 5.06 0.99
N VAL A 41 2.95 6.16 0.28
CA VAL A 41 2.72 7.54 0.76
C VAL A 41 1.39 8.03 0.20
N THR A 42 0.43 8.37 1.06
CA THR A 42 -0.91 8.78 0.64
C THR A 42 -1.00 10.26 0.28
N LEU A 43 -1.73 10.61 -0.78
CA LEU A 43 -2.02 12.00 -1.21
C LEU A 43 -3.04 12.69 -0.28
N ARG A 44 -2.85 12.61 1.04
CA ARG A 44 -3.71 13.23 2.04
C ARG A 44 -3.16 14.57 2.55
N THR A 45 -1.93 14.92 2.16
CA THR A 45 -1.24 16.14 2.56
C THR A 45 -0.56 16.79 1.36
N GLN A 46 -0.24 18.07 1.47
CA GLN A 46 0.54 18.78 0.46
C GLN A 46 2.01 18.31 0.42
N ALA A 47 2.52 17.76 1.53
CA ALA A 47 3.88 17.23 1.63
C ALA A 47 4.06 15.88 0.92
N ALA A 48 2.99 15.18 0.52
CA ALA A 48 3.07 13.81 0.03
C ALA A 48 3.98 13.64 -1.20
N LEU A 49 3.77 14.40 -2.28
CA LEU A 49 4.60 14.30 -3.48
C LEU A 49 6.05 14.75 -3.24
N PRO A 50 6.33 15.88 -2.56
CA PRO A 50 7.69 16.22 -2.15
C PRO A 50 8.37 15.15 -1.29
N ALA A 51 7.62 14.50 -0.39
CA ALA A 51 8.14 13.39 0.43
C ALA A 51 8.54 12.18 -0.42
N VAL A 52 7.70 11.79 -1.39
CA VAL A 52 8.02 10.71 -2.34
C VAL A 52 9.28 11.03 -3.12
N GLU A 53 9.42 12.25 -3.64
CA GLU A 53 10.61 12.68 -4.37
C GLU A 53 11.88 12.63 -3.49
N ALA A 54 11.79 13.09 -2.22
CA ALA A 54 12.88 13.05 -1.27
C ALA A 54 13.33 11.61 -0.95
N ILE A 55 12.37 10.71 -0.69
CA ILE A 55 12.63 9.29 -0.46
C ILE A 55 13.31 8.67 -1.68
N ARG A 56 12.78 8.90 -2.88
CA ARG A 56 13.33 8.36 -4.13
C ARG A 56 14.78 8.76 -4.39
N LYS A 57 15.14 9.99 -4.04
CA LYS A 57 16.50 10.52 -4.21
C LYS A 57 17.49 10.01 -3.17
N SER A 58 17.02 9.72 -1.95
CA SER A 58 17.90 9.55 -0.78
C SER A 58 17.89 8.17 -0.14
N VAL A 59 16.92 7.29 -0.49
CA VAL A 59 16.73 5.97 0.11
C VAL A 59 16.48 4.96 -1.01
N ALA A 60 17.57 4.57 -1.69
CA ALA A 60 17.49 3.75 -2.91
C ALA A 60 17.01 2.31 -2.69
N GLU A 61 17.14 1.81 -1.45
CA GLU A 61 16.75 0.46 -1.06
C GLU A 61 15.24 0.27 -0.88
N VAL A 62 14.43 1.35 -0.88
CA VAL A 62 12.97 1.25 -0.78
C VAL A 62 12.29 1.47 -2.13
N ILE A 63 11.18 0.78 -2.32
CA ILE A 63 10.21 0.99 -3.38
C ILE A 63 9.10 1.87 -2.81
N VAL A 64 8.98 3.11 -3.29
CA VAL A 64 7.96 4.03 -2.83
C VAL A 64 6.86 4.20 -3.86
N GLY A 65 5.62 3.99 -3.42
CA GLY A 65 4.41 4.24 -4.20
C GLY A 65 3.59 5.40 -3.65
N VAL A 66 2.65 5.85 -4.46
CA VAL A 66 1.69 6.91 -4.10
C VAL A 66 0.30 6.32 -3.96
N GLY A 67 -0.29 6.47 -2.77
CA GLY A 67 -1.66 6.05 -2.45
C GLY A 67 -2.66 7.20 -2.50
N THR A 68 -3.94 6.83 -2.45
CA THR A 68 -5.06 7.78 -2.51
C THR A 68 -5.13 8.55 -3.84
N LEU A 69 -4.75 7.88 -4.94
CA LEU A 69 -4.96 8.41 -6.29
C LEU A 69 -6.46 8.36 -6.60
N THR A 70 -7.13 9.50 -6.63
CA THR A 70 -8.59 9.58 -6.80
C THR A 70 -9.00 10.36 -8.06
N ARG A 71 -8.05 11.00 -8.72
CA ARG A 71 -8.27 11.78 -9.94
C ARG A 71 -7.25 11.41 -11.00
N PRO A 72 -7.59 11.40 -12.29
CA PRO A 72 -6.63 11.15 -13.38
C PRO A 72 -5.36 12.02 -13.31
N VAL A 73 -5.48 13.28 -12.90
CA VAL A 73 -4.34 14.22 -12.79
C VAL A 73 -3.32 13.79 -11.72
N ASP A 74 -3.75 13.06 -10.69
CA ASP A 74 -2.87 12.60 -9.60
C ASP A 74 -1.76 11.68 -10.13
N PHE A 75 -2.04 10.88 -11.17
CA PHE A 75 -1.06 9.97 -11.78
C PHE A 75 0.13 10.69 -12.40
N ALA A 76 -0.11 11.82 -13.06
CA ALA A 76 0.97 12.63 -13.62
C ALA A 76 1.85 13.23 -12.51
N GLY A 77 1.24 13.70 -11.41
CA GLY A 77 1.96 14.18 -10.22
C GLY A 77 2.81 13.09 -9.58
N ALA A 78 2.24 11.91 -9.36
CA ALA A 78 2.93 10.75 -8.81
C ALA A 78 4.13 10.33 -9.69
N GLY A 79 3.94 10.29 -11.01
CA GLY A 79 5.02 9.97 -11.96
C GLY A 79 6.17 10.97 -11.91
N ARG A 80 5.89 12.28 -11.84
CA ARG A 80 6.93 13.31 -11.70
C ARG A 80 7.70 13.22 -10.39
N ALA A 81 7.02 12.86 -9.29
CA ALA A 81 7.66 12.61 -7.99
C ALA A 81 8.49 11.32 -7.96
N GLY A 82 8.44 10.50 -9.02
CA GLY A 82 9.22 9.26 -9.12
C GLY A 82 8.55 8.06 -8.44
N ALA A 83 7.22 8.06 -8.29
CA ALA A 83 6.50 6.91 -7.78
C ALA A 83 6.77 5.65 -8.60
N GLN A 84 6.98 4.53 -7.92
CA GLN A 84 7.27 3.23 -8.54
C GLN A 84 6.03 2.33 -8.63
N PHE A 85 4.96 2.66 -7.91
CA PHE A 85 3.63 2.10 -8.07
C PHE A 85 2.58 3.10 -7.58
N GLY A 86 1.34 2.88 -8.00
CA GLY A 86 0.19 3.68 -7.56
C GLY A 86 -0.84 2.84 -6.84
N VAL A 87 -1.62 3.47 -5.96
CA VAL A 87 -2.71 2.81 -5.23
C VAL A 87 -3.93 3.71 -5.24
N THR A 88 -5.09 3.14 -5.58
CA THR A 88 -6.38 3.84 -5.54
C THR A 88 -7.29 3.23 -4.45
N PRO A 89 -8.18 3.99 -3.83
CA PRO A 89 -9.17 3.44 -2.90
C PRO A 89 -10.32 2.70 -3.59
N GLY A 90 -10.54 2.95 -4.86
CA GLY A 90 -11.51 2.33 -5.76
C GLY A 90 -11.03 2.43 -7.20
N LEU A 91 -11.73 1.80 -8.15
CA LEU A 91 -11.36 1.83 -9.57
C LEU A 91 -12.54 2.31 -10.42
N THR A 92 -12.30 3.40 -11.18
CA THR A 92 -13.21 3.85 -12.25
C THR A 92 -12.55 3.64 -13.62
N PRO A 93 -13.30 3.63 -14.72
CA PRO A 93 -12.74 3.55 -16.08
C PRO A 93 -11.70 4.65 -16.36
N GLU A 94 -11.94 5.86 -15.86
CA GLU A 94 -11.05 7.02 -16.02
C GLU A 94 -9.73 6.83 -15.28
N LEU A 95 -9.78 6.30 -14.03
CA LEU A 95 -8.57 6.00 -13.27
C LEU A 95 -7.78 4.85 -13.91
N ALA A 96 -8.46 3.82 -14.41
CA ALA A 96 -7.81 2.73 -15.14
C ALA A 96 -7.14 3.23 -16.44
N ALA A 97 -7.77 4.17 -17.15
CA ALA A 97 -7.18 4.80 -18.32
C ALA A 97 -5.95 5.65 -17.98
N ALA A 98 -6.02 6.46 -16.91
CA ALA A 98 -4.90 7.28 -16.43
C ALA A 98 -3.72 6.40 -15.98
N ALA A 99 -3.98 5.30 -15.31
CA ALA A 99 -2.94 4.35 -14.86
C ALA A 99 -2.17 3.74 -16.04
N ARG A 100 -2.84 3.39 -17.13
CA ARG A 100 -2.18 2.88 -18.35
C ARG A 100 -1.19 3.89 -18.95
N GLY A 101 -1.48 5.19 -18.84
CA GLY A 101 -0.61 6.27 -19.28
C GLY A 101 0.54 6.60 -18.32
N ALA A 102 0.44 6.21 -17.06
CA ALA A 102 1.37 6.65 -16.01
C ALA A 102 2.71 5.91 -15.98
N ARG A 103 2.86 4.81 -16.73
CA ARG A 103 4.09 3.99 -16.85
C ARG A 103 4.59 3.37 -15.52
N PHE A 104 3.71 3.25 -14.51
CA PHE A 104 3.99 2.49 -13.29
C PHE A 104 2.80 1.59 -12.96
N PRO A 105 3.02 0.44 -12.27
CA PRO A 105 1.96 -0.50 -11.94
C PRO A 105 0.98 0.10 -10.94
N LEU A 106 -0.31 -0.28 -11.08
CA LEU A 106 -1.38 0.13 -10.19
C LEU A 106 -1.87 -1.02 -9.33
N LEU A 107 -2.13 -0.74 -8.05
CA LEU A 107 -2.93 -1.55 -7.13
C LEU A 107 -4.30 -0.89 -6.95
N PRO A 108 -5.33 -1.29 -7.73
CA PRO A 108 -6.64 -0.67 -7.64
C PRO A 108 -7.44 -1.20 -6.46
N GLY A 109 -8.21 -0.30 -5.82
CA GLY A 109 -9.12 -0.63 -4.72
C GLY A 109 -10.42 -1.26 -5.19
N VAL A 110 -10.93 -2.22 -4.41
CA VAL A 110 -12.22 -2.88 -4.56
C VAL A 110 -12.79 -3.24 -3.20
N MET A 111 -14.11 -3.39 -3.10
CA MET A 111 -14.80 -3.86 -1.90
C MET A 111 -15.82 -4.97 -2.22
N THR A 112 -16.45 -4.94 -3.39
CA THR A 112 -17.56 -5.81 -3.77
C THR A 112 -17.18 -6.78 -4.90
N PRO A 113 -17.90 -7.91 -5.07
CA PRO A 113 -17.70 -8.82 -6.21
C PRO A 113 -17.82 -8.12 -7.56
N THR A 114 -18.76 -7.16 -7.71
CA THR A 114 -18.93 -6.40 -8.96
C THR A 114 -17.69 -5.58 -9.29
N GLU A 115 -17.08 -4.93 -8.28
CA GLU A 115 -15.84 -4.18 -8.46
C GLU A 115 -14.65 -5.09 -8.79
N VAL A 116 -14.58 -6.28 -8.20
CA VAL A 116 -13.58 -7.30 -8.57
C VAL A 116 -13.72 -7.70 -10.03
N ILE A 117 -14.95 -7.95 -10.52
CA ILE A 117 -15.22 -8.25 -11.92
C ILE A 117 -14.77 -7.12 -12.83
N ALA A 118 -15.13 -5.87 -12.49
CA ALA A 118 -14.73 -4.69 -13.25
C ALA A 118 -13.20 -4.52 -13.30
N ALA A 119 -12.52 -4.70 -12.19
CA ALA A 119 -11.05 -4.63 -12.11
C ALA A 119 -10.38 -5.72 -12.97
N ARG A 120 -10.89 -6.97 -12.95
CA ARG A 120 -10.41 -8.07 -13.80
C ARG A 120 -10.59 -7.76 -15.29
N HIS A 121 -11.74 -7.21 -15.70
CA HIS A 121 -11.98 -6.78 -17.09
C HIS A 121 -11.01 -5.66 -17.51
N ALA A 122 -10.58 -4.81 -16.57
CA ALA A 122 -9.57 -3.78 -16.81
C ALA A 122 -8.12 -4.33 -16.81
N GLY A 123 -7.92 -5.65 -16.58
CA GLY A 123 -6.63 -6.33 -16.65
C GLY A 123 -5.89 -6.44 -15.30
N TYR A 124 -6.56 -6.18 -14.18
CA TYR A 124 -5.95 -6.27 -12.84
C TYR A 124 -6.30 -7.59 -12.14
N ALA A 125 -5.26 -8.29 -11.65
CA ALA A 125 -5.40 -9.53 -10.86
C ALA A 125 -4.78 -9.41 -9.46
N ALA A 126 -4.17 -8.28 -9.12
CA ALA A 126 -3.77 -7.92 -7.77
C ALA A 126 -4.52 -6.65 -7.35
N LEU A 127 -5.29 -6.71 -6.27
CA LEU A 127 -6.27 -5.69 -5.88
C LEU A 127 -6.10 -5.30 -4.41
N LYS A 128 -6.29 -4.01 -4.11
CA LYS A 128 -6.44 -3.54 -2.74
C LYS A 128 -7.87 -3.83 -2.27
N PHE A 129 -8.04 -4.58 -1.20
CA PHE A 129 -9.34 -4.75 -0.56
C PHE A 129 -9.52 -3.66 0.50
N PHE A 130 -10.42 -2.69 0.25
CA PHE A 130 -10.52 -1.48 1.08
C PHE A 130 -11.96 -0.96 1.17
N PRO A 131 -12.41 -0.52 2.37
CA PRO A 131 -11.76 -0.66 3.67
C PRO A 131 -11.95 -2.08 4.24
N ALA A 132 -10.87 -2.81 4.54
CA ALA A 132 -10.90 -4.25 4.75
C ALA A 132 -11.78 -4.68 5.94
N GLN A 133 -11.50 -4.15 7.14
CA GLN A 133 -12.24 -4.57 8.34
C GLN A 133 -13.73 -4.18 8.29
N PRO A 134 -14.11 -2.93 7.95
CA PRO A 134 -15.52 -2.56 7.83
C PRO A 134 -16.28 -3.29 6.72
N ALA A 135 -15.59 -3.73 5.67
CA ALA A 135 -16.20 -4.44 4.54
C ALA A 135 -16.49 -5.93 4.82
N GLY A 136 -16.13 -6.45 5.99
CA GLY A 136 -16.35 -7.87 6.35
C GLY A 136 -15.06 -8.68 6.54
N GLY A 137 -13.89 -8.05 6.39
CA GLY A 137 -12.60 -8.59 6.80
C GLY A 137 -12.25 -9.94 6.17
N VAL A 138 -11.70 -10.82 7.01
CA VAL A 138 -11.29 -12.18 6.64
C VAL A 138 -12.45 -13.01 6.09
N ALA A 139 -13.67 -12.83 6.61
CA ALA A 139 -14.83 -13.60 6.17
C ALA A 139 -15.19 -13.30 4.70
N LEU A 140 -15.20 -12.00 4.31
CA LEU A 140 -15.49 -11.66 2.91
C LEU A 140 -14.36 -12.09 1.97
N LEU A 141 -13.08 -11.94 2.37
CA LEU A 141 -11.95 -12.41 1.55
C LEU A 141 -11.98 -13.92 1.31
N LYS A 142 -12.39 -14.73 2.31
CA LYS A 142 -12.60 -16.17 2.14
C LYS A 142 -13.72 -16.44 1.14
N ALA A 143 -14.82 -15.71 1.21
CA ALA A 143 -15.95 -15.87 0.29
C ALA A 143 -15.58 -15.48 -1.16
N LEU A 144 -14.69 -14.51 -1.35
CA LEU A 144 -14.20 -14.10 -2.68
C LEU A 144 -13.24 -15.10 -3.31
N ALA A 145 -12.61 -15.99 -2.55
CA ALA A 145 -11.60 -16.92 -3.07
C ALA A 145 -12.16 -17.90 -4.10
N ALA A 146 -13.36 -18.44 -3.88
CA ALA A 146 -13.96 -19.42 -4.77
C ALA A 146 -14.36 -18.81 -6.14
N PRO A 147 -15.08 -17.68 -6.23
CA PRO A 147 -15.45 -17.09 -7.51
C PRO A 147 -14.27 -16.39 -8.23
N PHE A 148 -13.19 -16.06 -7.53
CA PHE A 148 -12.04 -15.33 -8.08
C PHE A 148 -10.70 -16.00 -7.71
N PRO A 149 -10.43 -17.23 -8.16
CA PRO A 149 -9.25 -18.01 -7.76
C PRO A 149 -7.94 -17.44 -8.30
N ASP A 150 -7.99 -16.59 -9.31
CA ASP A 150 -6.87 -15.91 -9.97
C ASP A 150 -6.55 -14.52 -9.38
N VAL A 151 -7.39 -14.03 -8.45
CA VAL A 151 -7.23 -12.69 -7.85
C VAL A 151 -6.52 -12.79 -6.52
N LEU A 152 -5.53 -11.90 -6.34
CA LEU A 152 -4.80 -11.75 -5.08
C LEU A 152 -5.08 -10.38 -4.48
N PHE A 153 -5.20 -10.34 -3.15
CA PHE A 153 -5.57 -9.13 -2.44
C PHE A 153 -4.46 -8.59 -1.55
N CYS A 154 -4.47 -7.27 -1.38
CA CYS A 154 -3.79 -6.53 -0.33
C CYS A 154 -4.85 -5.85 0.55
N PRO A 155 -5.38 -6.52 1.58
CA PRO A 155 -6.34 -5.91 2.49
C PRO A 155 -5.72 -4.71 3.21
N THR A 156 -6.50 -3.63 3.32
CA THR A 156 -6.07 -2.38 3.94
C THR A 156 -7.26 -1.71 4.63
N GLY A 157 -7.04 -1.14 5.80
CA GLY A 157 -8.08 -0.40 6.56
C GLY A 157 -8.68 -1.19 7.71
N GLY A 158 -8.41 -0.71 8.94
CA GLY A 158 -8.84 -1.33 10.18
C GLY A 158 -8.03 -2.56 10.61
N ILE A 159 -6.93 -2.86 9.93
CA ILE A 159 -6.03 -3.96 10.29
C ILE A 159 -5.06 -3.47 11.36
N THR A 160 -4.86 -4.30 12.40
CA THR A 160 -3.97 -4.06 13.52
C THR A 160 -2.85 -5.09 13.55
N PRO A 161 -1.77 -4.89 14.32
CA PRO A 161 -0.74 -5.92 14.53
C PRO A 161 -1.33 -7.28 14.95
N GLY A 162 -2.34 -7.27 15.85
CA GLY A 162 -2.99 -8.48 16.35
C GLY A 162 -3.85 -9.21 15.32
N SER A 163 -4.42 -8.51 14.33
CA SER A 163 -5.28 -9.13 13.30
C SER A 163 -4.55 -9.44 11.99
N ALA A 164 -3.36 -8.87 11.77
CA ALA A 164 -2.65 -8.97 10.49
C ALA A 164 -2.34 -10.41 10.09
N SER A 165 -1.97 -11.27 11.05
CA SER A 165 -1.67 -12.69 10.81
C SER A 165 -2.86 -13.48 10.26
N GLU A 166 -4.09 -13.16 10.69
CA GLU A 166 -5.31 -13.81 10.20
C GLU A 166 -5.54 -13.52 8.70
N TYR A 167 -5.25 -12.28 8.26
CA TYR A 167 -5.32 -11.91 6.85
C TYR A 167 -4.20 -12.59 6.05
N LEU A 168 -2.97 -12.57 6.56
CA LEU A 168 -1.80 -13.17 5.89
C LEU A 168 -1.91 -14.69 5.74
N ALA A 169 -2.66 -15.37 6.60
CA ALA A 169 -2.92 -16.80 6.50
C ALA A 169 -3.83 -17.18 5.30
N LEU A 170 -4.50 -16.21 4.66
CA LEU A 170 -5.39 -16.49 3.53
C LEU A 170 -4.58 -16.74 2.24
N PRO A 171 -4.92 -17.76 1.44
CA PRO A 171 -4.19 -18.10 0.22
C PRO A 171 -4.30 -17.01 -0.86
N ASN A 172 -5.40 -16.24 -0.85
CA ASN A 172 -5.66 -15.15 -1.79
C ASN A 172 -5.18 -13.78 -1.27
N VAL A 173 -4.36 -13.73 -0.20
CA VAL A 173 -3.75 -12.49 0.32
C VAL A 173 -2.24 -12.53 0.11
N LEU A 174 -1.69 -11.51 -0.55
CA LEU A 174 -0.23 -11.36 -0.77
C LEU A 174 0.46 -10.70 0.40
N CYS A 175 -0.08 -9.59 0.84
CA CYS A 175 0.40 -8.76 1.95
C CYS A 175 -0.78 -7.98 2.51
N VAL A 176 -0.58 -7.21 3.58
CA VAL A 176 -1.59 -6.29 4.11
C VAL A 176 -1.07 -4.86 4.15
N GLY A 177 -1.96 -3.87 4.00
CA GLY A 177 -1.63 -2.46 4.22
C GLY A 177 -1.92 -2.06 5.66
N GLY A 178 -0.95 -1.42 6.32
CA GLY A 178 -1.06 -1.03 7.72
C GLY A 178 -0.64 0.41 8.00
N THR A 179 -1.41 1.11 8.83
CA THR A 179 -1.11 2.49 9.25
C THR A 179 -0.39 2.58 10.59
N TRP A 180 -0.37 1.49 11.38
CA TRP A 180 0.21 1.45 12.73
C TRP A 180 1.74 1.54 12.78
N LEU A 181 2.40 1.48 11.62
CA LEU A 181 3.86 1.46 11.50
C LEU A 181 4.50 2.85 11.60
N ALA A 182 3.69 3.90 11.55
CA ALA A 182 4.12 5.28 11.70
C ALA A 182 3.08 6.05 12.55
N PRO A 183 2.97 5.77 13.86
CA PRO A 183 2.07 6.50 14.74
C PRO A 183 2.41 7.99 14.77
N ALA A 184 1.40 8.86 14.79
CA ALA A 184 1.60 10.30 14.76
C ALA A 184 2.50 10.80 15.89
N GLU A 185 2.32 10.27 17.10
CA GLU A 185 3.13 10.61 18.27
C GLU A 185 4.63 10.30 18.06
N MET A 186 4.96 9.14 17.49
CA MET A 186 6.36 8.79 17.18
C MET A 186 6.96 9.69 16.10
N LEU A 187 6.16 10.08 15.10
CA LEU A 187 6.60 11.00 14.06
C LEU A 187 6.88 12.41 14.64
N GLU A 188 6.02 12.90 15.52
CA GLU A 188 6.19 14.19 16.21
C GLU A 188 7.41 14.21 17.11
N GLN A 189 7.70 13.12 17.81
CA GLN A 189 8.85 12.97 18.69
C GLN A 189 10.15 12.62 17.95
N GLY A 190 10.08 12.25 16.67
CA GLY A 190 11.22 11.74 15.92
C GLY A 190 11.74 10.40 16.44
N ASP A 191 10.86 9.56 16.99
CA ASP A 191 11.22 8.22 17.52
C ASP A 191 11.41 7.20 16.38
N TRP A 192 12.48 7.40 15.64
CA TRP A 192 12.84 6.53 14.52
C TRP A 192 13.22 5.12 14.97
N ALA A 193 13.78 4.97 16.19
CA ALA A 193 14.12 3.67 16.75
C ALA A 193 12.86 2.86 17.08
N GLY A 194 11.83 3.49 17.63
CA GLY A 194 10.53 2.86 17.86
C GLY A 194 9.86 2.44 16.56
N ILE A 195 9.90 3.29 15.51
CA ILE A 195 9.38 2.96 14.18
C ILE A 195 10.13 1.78 13.56
N GLU A 196 11.47 1.73 13.69
CA GLU A 196 12.25 0.57 13.23
C GLU A 196 11.85 -0.72 13.97
N ALA A 197 11.61 -0.65 15.27
CA ALA A 197 11.14 -1.80 16.04
C ALA A 197 9.77 -2.30 15.55
N LEU A 198 8.80 -1.39 15.36
CA LEU A 198 7.49 -1.72 14.76
C LEU A 198 7.61 -2.38 13.39
N ALA A 199 8.51 -1.87 12.55
CA ALA A 199 8.76 -2.45 11.23
C ALA A 199 9.36 -3.85 11.31
N ARG A 200 10.28 -4.10 12.24
CA ARG A 200 10.90 -5.41 12.47
C ARG A 200 9.85 -6.43 12.92
N ASP A 201 9.00 -6.05 13.86
CA ASP A 201 7.91 -6.90 14.34
C ASP A 201 6.92 -7.24 13.21
N ALA A 202 6.59 -6.24 12.38
CA ALA A 202 5.73 -6.44 11.22
C ALA A 202 6.36 -7.39 10.17
N CYS A 203 7.67 -7.32 9.95
CA CYS A 203 8.38 -8.23 9.06
C CYS A 203 8.37 -9.68 9.56
N ALA A 204 8.32 -9.89 10.88
CA ALA A 204 8.24 -11.22 11.49
C ALA A 204 6.87 -11.91 11.22
N LEU A 205 5.83 -11.16 10.81
CA LEU A 205 4.51 -11.70 10.45
C LEU A 205 4.48 -12.41 9.09
N ARG A 206 5.61 -12.77 8.51
CA ARG A 206 5.67 -13.47 7.22
C ARG A 206 4.83 -14.75 7.25
N LYS A 207 4.25 -15.10 6.08
CA LYS A 207 3.64 -16.42 5.88
C LYS A 207 4.66 -17.50 6.24
N SER A 208 4.30 -18.31 7.22
CA SER A 208 4.93 -19.62 7.45
C SER A 208 4.59 -20.58 6.31
#